data_4df7c80f68927975954653fa764b1978
#
_entry.id   4df7c80f68927975954653fa764b1978
#
_cell.length_a   1.000
_cell.length_b   1.000
_cell.length_c   1.000
_cell.angle_alpha   90.00
_cell.angle_beta   90.00
_cell.angle_gamma   90.00
#
_symmetry.space_group_name_H-M   'P 1'
#
loop_
_entity.id
_entity.type
_entity.pdbx_description
1 polymer ?
#
loop_
_entity_poly.entity_id
_entity_poly.type
_entity_poly.pdbx_seq_one_letter_code
_entity_poly.pdbx_strand_id
1 'polypeptide(L)'
;MQRRQALITMAGLVAAAPLRRVAAQTRLVPPLASPRSSASIPTIDIHCHVFNSRDLPIPGFVTDVYLNSLPKAAQIPAGTVIWFVSQLMDTVAVSAPEEASDLEKKPRPFPEFKPWSRTLLIADRVRRTVQRLTLPTPQTQSQIDALDRRIAAALRQASTQRNIPLQMPTAAQRQAFLRSLAGFGNPAFSANSKLGLTPDAVALGAAKSPADLVGVLYLASLLTLSRAELTDTLAKLPVRHASDVRFFAPALVDYSYWLDDFENVSSLDDQIRVMSDVAARKGRSFAVHPYVSFCPWRQIVEPKQFDSVKDAIESRGFIGVKLYPVMGFLPIGNANADPAAYPEKLRNTRPDWAQALDKSLANLYQWCAQEGVPILAHCSDSQAPSAAAGLRGGPKGWQDVVANGGFSGLRLNLGHLGGLWDLAQPSHNDWTESVVRMIADQGNNLYADISDYSSIMHRPGTSDASDDKAVTSAVVGFLGQHPAAKSKLMYGSDWVMLSKDLGAELYYPSMRDRVPTGWGLDAPGFLGGNAARFIGLAKIKGQPVAKTRLRLEAFYDKHGLDKRLLGLWDE
;
A
#
# COMPACT_ATOMS: atom_id res chain seq x y z
N MET A 1 27.08 41.11 -23.39
CA MET A 1 27.96 40.81 -22.23
C MET A 1 27.30 41.03 -20.85
N GLN A 2 26.03 41.41 -20.74
CA GLN A 2 25.40 41.78 -19.44
C GLN A 2 24.44 40.70 -18.88
N ARG A 3 24.23 39.55 -19.56
CA ARG A 3 23.35 38.46 -19.07
C ARG A 3 24.08 37.30 -18.36
N ARG A 4 25.43 37.29 -18.35
CA ARG A 4 26.22 36.24 -17.65
C ARG A 4 26.65 36.62 -16.22
N GLN A 5 26.57 37.86 -15.83
CA GLN A 5 26.92 38.30 -14.47
C GLN A 5 25.77 38.24 -13.46
N ALA A 6 24.50 38.19 -13.92
CA ALA A 6 23.34 38.09 -13.02
C ALA A 6 23.10 36.68 -12.47
N LEU A 7 23.69 35.62 -13.08
CA LEU A 7 23.53 34.25 -12.66
C LEU A 7 24.54 33.76 -11.60
N ILE A 8 25.64 34.52 -11.41
CA ILE A 8 26.67 34.17 -10.42
C ILE A 8 26.36 34.76 -9.04
N THR A 9 25.56 35.80 -8.95
CA THR A 9 25.24 36.48 -7.68
C THR A 9 24.06 35.85 -6.93
N MET A 10 23.25 34.99 -7.55
CA MET A 10 22.20 34.26 -6.87
C MET A 10 22.64 32.89 -6.26
N ALA A 11 23.75 32.36 -6.70
CA ALA A 11 24.28 31.09 -6.15
C ALA A 11 24.99 31.25 -4.79
N GLY A 12 25.30 32.46 -4.39
CA GLY A 12 26.03 32.78 -3.16
C GLY A 12 25.17 33.05 -1.92
N LEU A 13 23.85 33.20 -2.05
CA LEU A 13 22.96 33.62 -0.95
C LEU A 13 22.06 32.54 -0.38
N VAL A 14 22.09 31.31 -0.93
CA VAL A 14 21.30 30.17 -0.42
C VAL A 14 22.10 29.30 0.56
N ALA A 15 23.41 29.52 0.70
CA ALA A 15 24.31 28.69 1.51
C ALA A 15 24.39 29.04 3.01
N ALA A 16 23.62 30.02 3.51
CA ALA A 16 23.75 30.51 4.89
C ALA A 16 22.44 30.60 5.70
N ALA A 17 21.42 29.84 5.35
CA ALA A 17 20.26 29.72 6.24
C ALA A 17 20.55 28.63 7.30
N PRO A 18 20.59 29.00 8.61
CA PRO A 18 21.10 28.09 9.61
C PRO A 18 20.15 26.94 9.87
N LEU A 19 20.68 25.73 9.87
CA LEU A 19 20.12 24.45 10.32
C LEU A 19 19.49 24.46 11.74
N ARG A 20 19.35 25.63 12.36
CA ARG A 20 18.73 25.82 13.68
C ARG A 20 17.21 25.58 13.72
N ARG A 21 16.48 25.62 12.60
CA ARG A 21 15.02 25.47 12.61
C ARG A 21 14.51 24.03 12.61
N VAL A 22 15.25 23.09 12.09
CA VAL A 22 14.80 21.68 12.05
C VAL A 22 14.86 21.01 13.42
N ALA A 23 15.74 21.49 14.32
CA ALA A 23 15.88 20.93 15.68
C ALA A 23 14.86 21.42 16.70
N ALA A 24 14.22 22.58 16.42
CA ALA A 24 13.15 23.08 17.27
C ALA A 24 11.80 22.40 16.97
N GLN A 25 11.65 21.81 15.77
CA GLN A 25 10.38 21.22 15.34
C GLN A 25 10.11 19.81 15.88
N THR A 26 11.14 19.08 16.36
CA THR A 26 10.92 17.79 17.03
C THR A 26 10.49 17.93 18.50
N ARG A 27 10.39 19.13 19.04
CA ARG A 27 10.03 19.37 20.45
C ARG A 27 8.64 19.92 20.73
N LEU A 28 7.88 20.32 19.73
CA LEU A 28 6.56 20.92 19.94
C LEU A 28 5.53 20.36 18.95
N VAL A 29 5.16 19.10 19.12
CA VAL A 29 3.74 18.77 19.01
C VAL A 29 3.18 19.25 20.35
N PRO A 30 2.34 20.32 20.40
CA PRO A 30 1.62 20.62 21.62
C PRO A 30 0.92 19.33 22.04
N PRO A 31 0.93 18.96 23.34
CA PRO A 31 0.12 17.84 23.77
C PRO A 31 -1.29 18.17 23.32
N LEU A 32 -1.80 17.37 22.35
CA LEU A 32 -3.23 17.37 22.06
C LEU A 32 -3.90 17.28 23.43
N ALA A 33 -4.75 18.26 23.74
CA ALA A 33 -5.46 18.32 25.01
C ALA A 33 -5.91 16.91 25.35
N SER A 34 -5.60 16.44 26.55
CA SER A 34 -5.91 15.07 26.98
C SER A 34 -7.36 14.80 26.62
N PRO A 35 -7.66 13.92 25.66
CA PRO A 35 -9.04 13.63 25.35
C PRO A 35 -9.65 13.00 26.59
N ARG A 36 -10.81 13.47 26.99
CA ARG A 36 -11.69 12.72 27.87
C ARG A 36 -11.70 11.31 27.35
N SER A 37 -11.50 10.30 28.20
CA SER A 37 -11.54 8.88 27.87
C SER A 37 -12.76 8.60 26.97
N SER A 38 -12.56 8.68 25.65
CA SER A 38 -13.59 8.26 24.71
C SER A 38 -13.63 6.74 24.73
N ALA A 39 -14.82 6.17 24.83
CA ALA A 39 -15.01 4.73 24.79
C ALA A 39 -14.27 4.12 23.58
N SER A 40 -13.65 2.97 23.76
CA SER A 40 -13.01 2.22 22.68
C SER A 40 -14.06 1.87 21.62
N ILE A 41 -13.79 2.20 20.37
CA ILE A 41 -14.63 1.83 19.21
C ILE A 41 -13.92 0.69 18.50
N PRO A 42 -14.47 -0.54 18.51
CA PRO A 42 -13.87 -1.64 17.75
C PRO A 42 -13.73 -1.25 16.29
N THR A 43 -12.50 -1.21 15.80
CA THR A 43 -12.17 -0.73 14.44
C THR A 43 -11.70 -1.87 13.56
N ILE A 44 -12.11 -1.84 12.29
CA ILE A 44 -11.61 -2.69 11.21
C ILE A 44 -10.78 -1.82 10.27
N ASP A 45 -9.51 -2.15 10.09
CA ASP A 45 -8.70 -1.64 8.99
C ASP A 45 -8.97 -2.51 7.76
N ILE A 46 -9.89 -2.02 6.91
CA ILE A 46 -10.41 -2.80 5.78
C ILE A 46 -9.49 -2.78 4.56
N HIS A 47 -8.51 -1.90 4.54
CA HIS A 47 -7.57 -1.73 3.45
C HIS A 47 -6.17 -1.42 3.98
N CYS A 48 -5.38 -2.45 4.15
CA CYS A 48 -3.95 -2.37 4.46
C CYS A 48 -3.17 -3.40 3.65
N HIS A 49 -1.85 -3.39 3.75
CA HIS A 49 -0.96 -4.30 3.05
C HIS A 49 0.05 -4.91 4.00
N VAL A 50 0.22 -6.21 3.93
CA VAL A 50 1.24 -6.99 4.64
C VAL A 50 1.91 -7.91 3.63
N PHE A 51 2.80 -7.33 2.84
CA PHE A 51 3.67 -8.04 1.91
C PHE A 51 5.12 -7.55 2.12
N ASN A 52 6.07 -8.39 1.82
CA ASN A 52 7.47 -7.98 1.83
C ASN A 52 8.05 -7.91 0.42
N SER A 53 9.32 -7.53 0.32
CA SER A 53 9.97 -7.34 -0.98
C SER A 53 10.08 -8.62 -1.81
N ARG A 54 9.95 -9.82 -1.20
CA ARG A 54 9.91 -11.09 -1.94
C ARG A 54 8.56 -11.38 -2.59
N ASP A 55 7.53 -10.58 -2.30
CA ASP A 55 6.24 -10.65 -2.99
C ASP A 55 6.17 -9.69 -4.18
N LEU A 56 7.24 -8.92 -4.42
CA LEU A 56 7.28 -7.85 -5.41
C LEU A 56 8.35 -8.11 -6.49
N PRO A 57 8.05 -7.79 -7.74
CA PRO A 57 9.07 -7.59 -8.78
C PRO A 57 9.82 -6.28 -8.47
N ILE A 58 10.87 -6.37 -7.62
CA ILE A 58 11.51 -5.21 -6.98
C ILE A 58 11.91 -4.11 -7.97
N PRO A 59 12.68 -4.36 -9.06
CA PRO A 59 13.08 -3.31 -9.97
C PRO A 59 11.88 -2.59 -10.62
N GLY A 60 10.92 -3.34 -11.15
CA GLY A 60 9.71 -2.78 -11.74
C GLY A 60 8.86 -2.03 -10.71
N PHE A 61 8.68 -2.58 -9.52
CA PHE A 61 7.95 -1.92 -8.45
C PHE A 61 8.59 -0.58 -8.06
N VAL A 62 9.90 -0.55 -7.88
CA VAL A 62 10.61 0.69 -7.51
C VAL A 62 10.61 1.71 -8.65
N THR A 63 10.78 1.27 -9.92
CA THR A 63 10.80 2.17 -11.07
C THR A 63 9.42 2.63 -11.52
N ASP A 64 8.44 1.75 -11.53
CA ASP A 64 7.16 2.00 -12.19
C ASP A 64 6.07 2.42 -11.21
N VAL A 65 6.06 1.85 -10.02
CA VAL A 65 5.08 2.17 -8.99
C VAL A 65 5.57 3.31 -8.10
N TYR A 66 6.83 3.28 -7.71
CA TYR A 66 7.36 4.20 -6.70
C TYR A 66 7.80 5.55 -7.28
N LEU A 67 8.45 5.59 -8.45
CA LEU A 67 8.92 6.84 -9.07
C LEU A 67 7.80 7.75 -9.55
N ASN A 68 6.58 7.26 -9.76
CA ASN A 68 5.44 8.11 -10.09
C ASN A 68 5.15 9.15 -9.00
N SER A 69 5.54 8.87 -7.76
CA SER A 69 5.40 9.79 -6.63
C SER A 69 6.54 10.82 -6.51
N LEU A 70 7.62 10.71 -7.31
CA LEU A 70 8.74 11.65 -7.28
C LEU A 70 8.51 12.85 -8.22
N PRO A 71 8.80 14.08 -7.78
CA PRO A 71 8.64 15.25 -8.62
C PRO A 71 9.58 15.25 -9.83
N LYS A 72 9.08 15.69 -10.98
CA LYS A 72 9.84 15.81 -12.26
C LYS A 72 11.11 16.67 -12.19
N ALA A 73 11.31 17.43 -11.11
CA ALA A 73 12.41 18.38 -10.94
C ALA A 73 13.58 17.88 -10.08
N ALA A 74 13.59 16.64 -9.63
CA ALA A 74 14.70 16.12 -8.85
C ALA A 74 15.90 15.81 -9.75
N GLN A 75 16.92 16.66 -9.72
CA GLN A 75 18.12 16.61 -10.58
C GLN A 75 19.21 15.66 -10.06
N ILE A 76 18.86 14.59 -9.35
CA ILE A 76 19.86 13.59 -9.02
C ILE A 76 19.61 12.35 -9.82
N PRO A 77 20.64 11.53 -10.00
CA PRO A 77 20.43 10.31 -10.74
C PRO A 77 19.45 9.46 -9.95
N ALA A 78 18.14 9.64 -10.22
CA ALA A 78 17.07 8.82 -9.67
C ALA A 78 17.47 7.35 -9.73
N GLY A 79 18.26 6.97 -10.75
CA GLY A 79 18.91 5.69 -10.86
C GLY A 79 19.77 5.27 -9.66
N THR A 80 20.42 6.21 -8.94
CA THR A 80 21.22 5.86 -7.75
C THR A 80 20.35 5.46 -6.56
N VAL A 81 19.25 6.20 -6.33
CA VAL A 81 18.31 5.87 -5.26
C VAL A 81 17.58 4.58 -5.57
N ILE A 82 17.11 4.42 -6.81
CA ILE A 82 16.45 3.20 -7.28
C ILE A 82 17.38 2.00 -7.09
N TRP A 83 18.62 2.13 -7.55
CA TRP A 83 19.64 1.09 -7.38
C TRP A 83 19.80 0.71 -5.91
N PHE A 84 20.03 1.68 -5.02
CA PHE A 84 20.28 1.40 -3.61
C PHE A 84 19.05 0.83 -2.90
N VAL A 85 17.87 1.39 -3.14
CA VAL A 85 16.60 0.91 -2.57
C VAL A 85 16.33 -0.52 -3.01
N SER A 86 16.54 -0.84 -4.30
CA SER A 86 16.38 -2.20 -4.81
C SER A 86 17.37 -3.18 -4.15
N GLN A 87 18.63 -2.77 -3.99
CA GLN A 87 19.64 -3.57 -3.27
C GLN A 87 19.28 -3.76 -1.80
N LEU A 88 18.76 -2.73 -1.12
CA LEU A 88 18.31 -2.81 0.27
C LEU A 88 17.14 -3.80 0.42
N MET A 89 16.14 -3.71 -0.45
CA MET A 89 14.97 -4.59 -0.44
C MET A 89 15.34 -6.05 -0.70
N ASP A 90 16.40 -6.32 -1.48
CA ASP A 90 16.86 -7.67 -1.79
C ASP A 90 17.79 -8.27 -0.69
N THR A 91 18.39 -7.44 0.16
CA THR A 91 19.50 -7.88 1.04
C THR A 91 19.08 -8.89 2.12
N VAL A 92 17.93 -8.72 2.75
CA VAL A 92 17.56 -9.47 3.98
C VAL A 92 16.11 -9.92 4.06
N ALA A 93 15.35 -9.81 2.98
CA ALA A 93 13.95 -10.22 2.98
C ALA A 93 13.82 -11.75 2.94
N VAL A 94 12.93 -12.28 3.78
CA VAL A 94 12.64 -13.71 3.87
C VAL A 94 11.58 -14.06 2.84
N SER A 95 11.77 -15.13 2.07
CA SER A 95 10.75 -15.63 1.14
C SER A 95 9.53 -16.21 1.89
N ALA A 96 8.39 -16.30 1.22
CA ALA A 96 7.18 -16.86 1.83
C ALA A 96 7.35 -18.34 2.27
N PRO A 97 7.99 -19.24 1.49
CA PRO A 97 8.25 -20.61 1.94
C PRO A 97 9.14 -20.70 3.19
N GLU A 98 10.20 -19.88 3.25
CA GLU A 98 11.09 -19.84 4.42
C GLU A 98 10.36 -19.37 5.65
N GLU A 99 9.57 -18.29 5.54
CA GLU A 99 8.79 -17.77 6.66
C GLU A 99 7.71 -18.75 7.13
N ALA A 100 6.98 -19.41 6.22
CA ALA A 100 6.00 -20.43 6.57
C ALA A 100 6.66 -21.59 7.32
N SER A 101 7.81 -22.09 6.83
CA SER A 101 8.59 -23.14 7.51
C SER A 101 9.05 -22.71 8.92
N ASP A 102 9.44 -21.44 9.07
CA ASP A 102 9.82 -20.90 10.37
C ASP A 102 8.64 -20.77 11.34
N LEU A 103 7.47 -20.36 10.84
CA LEU A 103 6.26 -20.27 11.65
C LEU A 103 5.78 -21.65 12.11
N GLU A 104 5.91 -22.68 11.29
CA GLU A 104 5.57 -24.07 11.66
C GLU A 104 6.47 -24.61 12.78
N LYS A 105 7.74 -24.22 12.83
CA LYS A 105 8.73 -24.68 13.84
C LYS A 105 8.63 -23.95 15.18
N LYS A 106 8.01 -22.76 15.22
CA LYS A 106 7.93 -21.94 16.44
C LYS A 106 6.85 -22.46 17.38
N PRO A 107 7.05 -22.36 18.73
CA PRO A 107 6.02 -22.73 19.70
C PRO A 107 4.79 -21.84 19.57
N ARG A 108 3.61 -22.39 19.85
CA ARG A 108 2.35 -21.61 19.86
C ARG A 108 1.89 -21.38 21.30
N PRO A 109 1.51 -20.16 21.71
CA PRO A 109 1.43 -18.92 20.90
C PRO A 109 2.80 -18.41 20.50
N PHE A 110 2.90 -17.76 19.34
CA PHE A 110 4.16 -17.16 18.91
C PHE A 110 4.51 -15.98 19.81
N PRO A 111 5.81 -15.79 20.15
CA PRO A 111 6.24 -14.59 20.87
C PRO A 111 5.85 -13.34 20.12
N GLU A 112 5.41 -12.33 20.86
CA GLU A 112 5.09 -11.05 20.28
C GLU A 112 6.37 -10.37 19.77
N PHE A 113 6.37 -9.96 18.51
CA PHE A 113 7.46 -9.20 17.93
C PHE A 113 7.46 -7.76 18.52
N LYS A 114 8.63 -7.29 18.97
CA LYS A 114 8.81 -5.89 19.34
C LYS A 114 9.11 -5.08 18.09
N PRO A 115 8.22 -4.14 17.69
CA PRO A 115 8.49 -3.30 16.54
C PRO A 115 9.80 -2.55 16.69
N TRP A 116 10.55 -2.48 15.61
CA TRP A 116 11.71 -1.64 15.52
C TRP A 116 11.33 -0.17 15.63
N SER A 117 12.14 0.65 16.30
CA SER A 117 12.02 2.08 16.05
C SER A 117 12.42 2.37 14.60
N ARG A 118 11.78 3.37 13.98
CA ARG A 118 12.06 3.79 12.59
C ARG A 118 13.56 3.94 12.33
N THR A 119 14.23 4.70 13.19
CA THR A 119 15.67 4.98 13.06
C THR A 119 16.51 3.72 13.16
N LEU A 120 16.24 2.84 14.11
CA LEU A 120 17.02 1.60 14.29
C LEU A 120 16.83 0.64 13.13
N LEU A 121 15.61 0.52 12.59
CA LEU A 121 15.35 -0.33 11.44
C LEU A 121 16.10 0.15 10.19
N ILE A 122 16.00 1.45 9.87
CA ILE A 122 16.74 2.04 8.75
C ILE A 122 18.25 1.81 8.95
N ALA A 123 18.79 2.13 10.13
CA ALA A 123 20.22 2.00 10.40
C ALA A 123 20.71 0.56 10.22
N ASP A 124 19.98 -0.44 10.73
CA ASP A 124 20.34 -1.85 10.56
C ASP A 124 20.32 -2.27 9.10
N ARG A 125 19.25 -1.94 8.36
CA ARG A 125 19.09 -2.33 6.97
C ARG A 125 20.10 -1.65 6.04
N VAL A 126 20.31 -0.35 6.22
CA VAL A 126 21.33 0.41 5.47
C VAL A 126 22.72 -0.16 5.75
N ARG A 127 23.09 -0.39 7.02
CA ARG A 127 24.39 -0.97 7.38
C ARG A 127 24.63 -2.33 6.71
N ARG A 128 23.66 -3.25 6.76
CA ARG A 128 23.76 -4.58 6.12
C ARG A 128 23.92 -4.46 4.61
N THR A 129 23.16 -3.57 3.98
CA THR A 129 23.23 -3.36 2.54
C THR A 129 24.57 -2.77 2.14
N VAL A 130 25.08 -1.75 2.85
CA VAL A 130 26.41 -1.18 2.60
C VAL A 130 27.49 -2.26 2.77
N GLN A 131 27.44 -3.06 3.82
CA GLN A 131 28.39 -4.16 4.04
C GLN A 131 28.35 -5.18 2.90
N ARG A 132 27.16 -5.60 2.47
CA ARG A 132 26.97 -6.51 1.31
C ARG A 132 27.58 -5.96 0.03
N LEU A 133 27.40 -4.66 -0.23
CA LEU A 133 27.85 -4.00 -1.46
C LEU A 133 29.35 -3.64 -1.45
N THR A 134 29.97 -3.50 -0.29
CA THR A 134 31.39 -3.13 -0.16
C THR A 134 32.31 -4.32 0.05
N LEU A 135 31.83 -5.40 0.63
CA LEU A 135 32.58 -6.61 0.96
C LEU A 135 31.81 -7.88 0.53
N PRO A 136 31.46 -8.01 -0.76
CA PRO A 136 30.68 -9.15 -1.22
C PRO A 136 31.53 -10.44 -1.26
N THR A 137 30.92 -11.56 -0.87
CA THR A 137 31.45 -12.88 -1.26
C THR A 137 31.27 -13.11 -2.77
N PRO A 138 31.95 -14.06 -3.41
CA PRO A 138 31.73 -14.36 -4.82
C PRO A 138 30.27 -14.68 -5.16
N GLN A 139 29.56 -15.43 -4.29
CA GLN A 139 28.13 -15.72 -4.46
C GLN A 139 27.29 -14.45 -4.34
N THR A 140 27.56 -13.61 -3.35
CA THR A 140 26.86 -12.33 -3.16
C THR A 140 27.08 -11.39 -4.34
N GLN A 141 28.32 -11.34 -4.88
CA GLN A 141 28.62 -10.52 -6.06
C GLN A 141 27.79 -10.96 -7.27
N SER A 142 27.67 -12.27 -7.51
CA SER A 142 26.82 -12.79 -8.59
C SER A 142 25.35 -12.38 -8.44
N GLN A 143 24.81 -12.39 -7.22
CA GLN A 143 23.44 -11.91 -6.93
C GLN A 143 23.31 -10.40 -7.17
N ILE A 144 24.28 -9.59 -6.73
CA ILE A 144 24.31 -8.15 -6.98
C ILE A 144 24.32 -7.87 -8.49
N ASP A 145 25.16 -8.57 -9.25
CA ASP A 145 25.27 -8.40 -10.71
C ASP A 145 23.99 -8.82 -11.43
N ALA A 146 23.31 -9.86 -10.97
CA ALA A 146 22.01 -10.28 -11.50
C ALA A 146 20.94 -9.20 -11.26
N LEU A 147 20.84 -8.70 -10.03
CA LEU A 147 19.91 -7.63 -9.67
C LEU A 147 20.24 -6.33 -10.43
N ASP A 148 21.52 -5.96 -10.58
CA ASP A 148 21.95 -4.79 -11.34
C ASP A 148 21.50 -4.86 -12.81
N ARG A 149 21.56 -6.04 -13.45
CA ARG A 149 21.05 -6.23 -14.83
C ARG A 149 19.55 -5.99 -14.90
N ARG A 150 18.78 -6.49 -13.92
CA ARG A 150 17.32 -6.29 -13.84
C ARG A 150 16.98 -4.81 -13.61
N ILE A 151 17.67 -4.14 -12.70
CA ILE A 151 17.50 -2.69 -12.45
C ILE A 151 17.81 -1.90 -13.72
N ALA A 152 18.89 -2.24 -14.43
CA ALA A 152 19.24 -1.57 -15.68
C ALA A 152 18.15 -1.76 -16.77
N ALA A 153 17.53 -2.92 -16.85
CA ALA A 153 16.41 -3.17 -17.75
C ALA A 153 15.19 -2.35 -17.38
N ALA A 154 14.79 -2.36 -16.10
CA ALA A 154 13.65 -1.57 -15.59
C ALA A 154 13.86 -0.05 -15.79
N LEU A 155 15.07 0.47 -15.54
CA LEU A 155 15.39 1.88 -15.78
C LEU A 155 15.29 2.26 -17.26
N ARG A 156 15.74 1.40 -18.18
CA ARG A 156 15.59 1.64 -19.63
C ARG A 156 14.11 1.67 -20.03
N GLN A 157 13.33 0.71 -19.55
CA GLN A 157 11.90 0.66 -19.85
C GLN A 157 11.17 1.90 -19.33
N ALA A 158 11.37 2.27 -18.05
CA ALA A 158 10.78 3.45 -17.45
C ALA A 158 11.24 4.74 -18.14
N SER A 159 12.52 4.84 -18.53
CA SER A 159 13.07 5.97 -19.28
C SER A 159 12.34 6.16 -20.62
N THR A 160 12.11 5.09 -21.36
CA THR A 160 11.38 5.13 -22.64
C THR A 160 9.91 5.48 -22.44
N GLN A 161 9.23 4.85 -21.50
CA GLN A 161 7.79 5.06 -21.26
C GLN A 161 7.46 6.47 -20.76
N ARG A 162 8.37 7.10 -20.02
CA ARG A 162 8.15 8.38 -19.35
C ARG A 162 8.86 9.56 -20.00
N ASN A 163 9.68 9.28 -21.00
CA ASN A 163 10.57 10.29 -21.62
C ASN A 163 11.42 11.04 -20.58
N ILE A 164 11.98 10.32 -19.61
CA ILE A 164 12.85 10.83 -18.54
C ILE A 164 14.19 10.08 -18.64
N PRO A 165 15.36 10.75 -18.64
CA PRO A 165 16.65 10.08 -18.73
C PRO A 165 16.96 9.35 -17.39
N LEU A 166 16.60 8.09 -17.29
CA LEU A 166 16.93 7.22 -16.17
C LEU A 166 18.08 6.30 -16.56
N GLN A 167 19.17 6.33 -15.80
CA GLN A 167 20.36 5.53 -16.09
C GLN A 167 20.88 4.87 -14.82
N MET A 168 21.54 3.73 -14.99
CA MET A 168 22.30 3.10 -13.92
C MET A 168 23.38 4.04 -13.40
N PRO A 169 23.58 4.13 -12.06
CA PRO A 169 24.65 4.94 -11.51
C PRO A 169 26.01 4.37 -11.89
N THR A 170 26.96 5.26 -12.18
CA THR A 170 28.36 4.87 -12.35
C THR A 170 28.95 4.31 -11.06
N ALA A 171 30.08 3.59 -11.14
CA ALA A 171 30.77 3.10 -9.95
C ALA A 171 31.16 4.23 -8.97
N ALA A 172 31.58 5.38 -9.50
CA ALA A 172 31.90 6.55 -8.69
C ALA A 172 30.68 7.11 -7.95
N GLN A 173 29.51 7.19 -8.61
CA GLN A 173 28.25 7.61 -8.00
C GLN A 173 27.78 6.64 -6.92
N ARG A 174 27.87 5.33 -7.17
CA ARG A 174 27.55 4.29 -6.16
C ARG A 174 28.45 4.43 -4.93
N GLN A 175 29.76 4.55 -5.11
CA GLN A 175 30.70 4.73 -4.00
C GLN A 175 30.47 6.03 -3.23
N ALA A 176 30.20 7.14 -3.91
CA ALA A 176 29.89 8.42 -3.27
C ALA A 176 28.64 8.29 -2.40
N PHE A 177 27.59 7.66 -2.94
CA PHE A 177 26.34 7.42 -2.20
C PHE A 177 26.54 6.50 -0.99
N LEU A 178 27.23 5.37 -1.15
CA LEU A 178 27.55 4.46 -0.03
C LEU A 178 28.36 5.15 1.07
N ARG A 179 29.33 6.02 0.71
CA ARG A 179 30.06 6.83 1.70
C ARG A 179 29.16 7.80 2.45
N SER A 180 28.18 8.44 1.76
CA SER A 180 27.22 9.34 2.42
C SER A 180 26.31 8.63 3.42
N LEU A 181 26.07 7.33 3.21
CA LEU A 181 25.28 6.49 4.10
C LEU A 181 26.09 5.84 5.23
N ALA A 182 27.43 5.85 5.19
CA ALA A 182 28.27 5.18 6.18
C ALA A 182 28.07 5.71 7.62
N GLY A 183 27.57 6.95 7.77
CA GLY A 183 27.18 7.53 9.06
C GLY A 183 25.93 6.93 9.68
N PHE A 184 25.04 6.30 8.92
CA PHE A 184 23.78 5.72 9.42
C PHE A 184 23.98 4.50 10.35
N GLY A 185 25.15 3.86 10.34
CA GLY A 185 25.43 2.66 11.10
C GLY A 185 26.12 2.88 12.45
N ASN A 186 26.44 4.12 12.84
CA ASN A 186 27.16 4.41 14.07
C ASN A 186 26.18 4.65 15.24
N PRO A 187 26.22 3.85 16.35
CA PRO A 187 25.36 4.06 17.52
C PRO A 187 25.51 5.45 18.16
N ALA A 188 26.70 6.08 18.04
CA ALA A 188 26.94 7.45 18.49
C ALA A 188 26.14 8.48 17.69
N PHE A 189 25.66 8.13 16.49
CA PHE A 189 24.80 8.96 15.64
C PHE A 189 23.38 9.05 16.19
N SER A 190 22.93 8.07 16.97
CA SER A 190 21.53 7.97 17.43
C SER A 190 21.21 8.87 18.63
N ALA A 191 22.19 9.28 19.42
CA ALA A 191 21.94 10.00 20.67
C ALA A 191 21.89 11.53 20.52
N ASN A 192 22.57 12.13 19.54
CA ASN A 192 22.69 13.59 19.43
C ASN A 192 22.66 14.16 18.01
N SER A 193 22.59 13.38 16.96
CA SER A 193 22.50 13.89 15.61
C SER A 193 21.06 13.83 15.11
N LYS A 194 20.48 14.99 14.93
CA LYS A 194 19.53 15.26 13.87
C LYS A 194 20.05 14.51 12.63
N LEU A 195 19.29 13.56 12.09
CA LEU A 195 19.68 12.77 10.92
C LEU A 195 20.61 13.60 10.01
N GLY A 196 21.92 13.46 10.26
CA GLY A 196 22.95 14.20 9.58
C GLY A 196 23.22 13.53 8.24
N LEU A 197 22.23 13.60 7.36
CA LEU A 197 22.48 13.50 5.94
C LEU A 197 23.45 14.65 5.65
N THR A 198 24.68 14.33 5.22
CA THR A 198 25.59 15.37 4.77
C THR A 198 24.87 16.19 3.69
N PRO A 199 25.21 17.48 3.52
CA PRO A 199 24.69 18.28 2.41
C PRO A 199 24.77 17.53 1.07
N ASP A 200 25.78 16.67 0.89
CA ASP A 200 25.97 15.83 -0.29
C ASP A 200 24.91 14.71 -0.40
N ALA A 201 24.45 14.12 0.71
CA ALA A 201 23.35 13.15 0.69
C ALA A 201 22.00 13.81 0.42
N VAL A 202 21.84 15.08 0.83
CA VAL A 202 20.67 15.92 0.49
C VAL A 202 20.78 16.44 -0.94
N ALA A 203 21.99 16.82 -1.38
CA ALA A 203 22.29 17.19 -2.76
C ALA A 203 22.14 16.01 -3.73
N LEU A 204 22.05 14.77 -3.28
CA LEU A 204 21.72 13.58 -4.06
C LEU A 204 20.21 13.41 -4.40
N GLY A 205 19.33 14.37 -4.05
CA GLY A 205 17.99 14.86 -4.42
C GLY A 205 17.05 13.99 -5.22
N ALA A 206 16.77 12.79 -4.81
CA ALA A 206 15.53 12.14 -5.26
C ALA A 206 14.32 12.53 -4.37
N ALA A 207 14.55 13.34 -3.34
CA ALA A 207 13.55 13.73 -2.37
C ALA A 207 13.36 15.25 -2.40
N LYS A 208 12.14 15.75 -2.33
CA LYS A 208 11.85 17.18 -2.15
C LYS A 208 12.50 17.72 -0.87
N SER A 209 12.78 16.83 0.08
CA SER A 209 13.37 17.15 1.38
C SER A 209 14.13 15.93 1.94
N PRO A 210 15.04 16.11 2.92
CA PRO A 210 15.64 14.99 3.66
C PRO A 210 14.61 14.06 4.31
N ALA A 211 13.45 14.58 4.65
CA ALA A 211 12.35 13.82 5.24
C ALA A 211 11.79 12.78 4.27
N ASP A 212 11.71 13.10 2.98
CA ASP A 212 11.17 12.19 1.97
C ASP A 212 12.11 10.99 1.74
N LEU A 213 13.43 11.21 1.70
CA LEU A 213 14.39 10.10 1.59
C LEU A 213 14.33 9.17 2.82
N VAL A 214 14.15 9.72 4.01
CA VAL A 214 13.98 8.93 5.24
C VAL A 214 12.69 8.10 5.16
N GLY A 215 11.62 8.66 4.64
CA GLY A 215 10.38 7.95 4.38
C GLY A 215 10.55 6.77 3.43
N VAL A 216 11.25 6.99 2.31
CA VAL A 216 11.60 5.96 1.33
C VAL A 216 12.43 4.84 1.95
N LEU A 217 13.50 5.19 2.66
CA LEU A 217 14.37 4.20 3.31
C LEU A 217 13.62 3.43 4.40
N TYR A 218 12.69 4.07 5.10
CA TYR A 218 11.87 3.39 6.09
C TYR A 218 10.91 2.39 5.44
N LEU A 219 10.16 2.79 4.41
CA LEU A 219 9.31 1.87 3.67
C LEU A 219 10.11 0.69 3.11
N ALA A 220 11.23 0.96 2.43
CA ALA A 220 12.10 -0.10 1.90
C ALA A 220 12.62 -1.02 3.01
N SER A 221 12.96 -0.47 4.19
CA SER A 221 13.40 -1.25 5.34
C SER A 221 12.27 -2.09 5.94
N LEU A 222 11.04 -1.57 6.01
CA LEU A 222 9.86 -2.34 6.43
C LEU A 222 9.62 -3.52 5.50
N LEU A 223 9.72 -3.32 4.19
CA LEU A 223 9.52 -4.37 3.20
C LEU A 223 10.58 -5.50 3.26
N THR A 224 11.61 -5.38 4.10
CA THR A 224 12.54 -6.49 4.41
C THR A 224 12.12 -7.34 5.60
N LEU A 225 11.10 -6.93 6.35
CA LEU A 225 10.58 -7.72 7.48
C LEU A 225 9.75 -8.90 6.99
N SER A 226 9.63 -9.92 7.84
CA SER A 226 8.68 -11.00 7.62
C SER A 226 7.22 -10.49 7.70
N ARG A 227 6.29 -11.18 7.09
CA ARG A 227 4.87 -10.79 7.10
C ARG A 227 4.27 -10.83 8.50
N ALA A 228 4.77 -11.74 9.34
CA ALA A 228 4.42 -11.79 10.75
C ALA A 228 4.90 -10.54 11.52
N GLU A 229 6.15 -10.11 11.29
CA GLU A 229 6.70 -8.89 11.89
C GLU A 229 6.01 -7.63 11.38
N LEU A 230 5.69 -7.58 10.08
CA LEU A 230 4.92 -6.49 9.48
C LEU A 230 3.53 -6.38 10.13
N THR A 231 2.84 -7.49 10.32
CA THR A 231 1.52 -7.52 10.98
C THR A 231 1.59 -6.99 12.42
N ASP A 232 2.59 -7.42 13.19
CA ASP A 232 2.76 -6.96 14.57
C ASP A 232 3.21 -5.49 14.63
N THR A 233 3.92 -4.99 13.60
CA THR A 233 4.27 -3.57 13.45
C THR A 233 3.04 -2.73 13.14
N LEU A 234 2.20 -3.16 12.18
CA LEU A 234 0.94 -2.52 11.84
C LEU A 234 0.01 -2.40 13.05
N ALA A 235 -0.15 -3.47 13.82
CA ALA A 235 -1.02 -3.48 14.99
C ALA A 235 -0.59 -2.49 16.09
N LYS A 236 0.67 -2.07 16.10
CA LYS A 236 1.22 -1.12 17.08
C LYS A 236 1.36 0.31 16.52
N LEU A 237 1.10 0.52 15.23
CA LEU A 237 1.19 1.84 14.62
C LEU A 237 0.30 2.89 15.29
N PRO A 238 -0.97 2.60 15.69
CA PRO A 238 -1.84 3.56 16.36
C PRO A 238 -1.46 3.74 17.84
N VAL A 239 -0.33 4.37 18.14
CA VAL A 239 0.30 4.44 19.48
C VAL A 239 -0.65 4.79 20.63
N ARG A 240 -1.67 5.65 20.39
CA ARG A 240 -2.63 6.05 21.44
C ARG A 240 -3.89 5.19 21.52
N HIS A 241 -4.22 4.47 20.45
CA HIS A 241 -5.47 3.72 20.29
C HIS A 241 -5.24 2.32 19.69
N ALA A 242 -4.06 1.74 19.93
CA ALA A 242 -3.71 0.42 19.38
C ALA A 242 -4.70 -0.69 19.77
N SER A 243 -5.39 -0.51 20.93
CA SER A 243 -6.42 -1.44 21.38
C SER A 243 -7.76 -1.31 20.65
N ASP A 244 -7.97 -0.26 19.86
CA ASP A 244 -9.23 -0.05 19.14
C ASP A 244 -9.29 -0.86 17.84
N VAL A 245 -8.15 -0.97 17.11
CA VAL A 245 -8.12 -1.75 15.87
C VAL A 245 -8.09 -3.23 16.20
N ARG A 246 -9.21 -3.90 15.95
CA ARG A 246 -9.46 -5.30 16.32
C ARG A 246 -9.45 -6.26 15.15
N PHE A 247 -9.42 -5.74 13.93
CA PHE A 247 -9.41 -6.53 12.72
C PHE A 247 -8.60 -5.83 11.63
N PHE A 248 -7.66 -6.54 11.04
CA PHE A 248 -6.86 -6.09 9.90
C PHE A 248 -7.16 -6.96 8.70
N ALA A 249 -7.43 -6.32 7.56
CA ALA A 249 -7.72 -6.96 6.28
C ALA A 249 -6.61 -6.68 5.25
N PRO A 250 -5.40 -7.26 5.42
CA PRO A 250 -4.30 -6.99 4.52
C PRO A 250 -4.53 -7.58 3.13
N ALA A 251 -4.28 -6.79 2.09
CA ALA A 251 -4.39 -7.23 0.71
C ALA A 251 -3.05 -7.75 0.19
N LEU A 252 -3.05 -8.96 -0.39
CA LEU A 252 -1.92 -9.47 -1.18
C LEU A 252 -1.82 -8.72 -2.51
N VAL A 253 -0.65 -8.74 -3.11
CA VAL A 253 -0.35 -8.12 -4.40
C VAL A 253 0.17 -9.15 -5.40
N ASP A 254 -0.13 -8.94 -6.69
CA ASP A 254 0.37 -9.76 -7.79
C ASP A 254 0.65 -8.87 -9.00
N TYR A 255 1.89 -8.40 -9.10
CA TYR A 255 2.34 -7.48 -10.14
C TYR A 255 3.28 -8.12 -11.16
N SER A 256 3.67 -9.40 -10.97
CA SER A 256 4.77 -10.03 -11.70
C SER A 256 4.58 -10.02 -13.21
N TYR A 257 3.37 -10.29 -13.71
CA TYR A 257 3.07 -10.26 -15.15
C TYR A 257 3.09 -8.83 -15.72
N TRP A 258 2.54 -7.87 -14.97
CA TRP A 258 2.42 -6.48 -15.44
C TRP A 258 3.73 -5.73 -15.41
N LEU A 259 4.63 -6.07 -14.47
CA LEU A 259 5.95 -5.47 -14.34
C LEU A 259 7.06 -6.36 -14.93
N ASP A 260 6.66 -7.46 -15.60
CA ASP A 260 7.54 -8.36 -16.35
C ASP A 260 8.78 -8.84 -15.58
N ASP A 261 8.62 -9.19 -14.32
CA ASP A 261 9.70 -9.64 -13.46
C ASP A 261 9.21 -10.72 -12.49
N PHE A 262 9.73 -11.93 -12.62
CA PHE A 262 9.37 -13.10 -11.83
C PHE A 262 10.51 -13.59 -10.92
N GLU A 263 11.71 -13.04 -11.10
CA GLU A 263 12.86 -13.52 -10.35
C GLU A 263 12.76 -13.15 -8.88
N ASN A 264 12.94 -14.14 -8.01
CA ASN A 264 12.85 -14.02 -6.55
C ASN A 264 11.49 -13.58 -5.99
N VAL A 265 10.43 -13.60 -6.78
CA VAL A 265 9.07 -13.31 -6.32
C VAL A 265 8.45 -14.60 -5.75
N SER A 266 7.89 -14.50 -4.53
CA SER A 266 7.14 -15.61 -3.92
C SER A 266 5.92 -15.97 -4.78
N SER A 267 5.66 -17.26 -4.96
CA SER A 267 4.45 -17.69 -5.66
C SER A 267 3.20 -17.24 -4.91
N LEU A 268 2.07 -17.13 -5.62
CA LEU A 268 0.78 -16.80 -4.98
C LEU A 268 0.41 -17.84 -3.91
N ASP A 269 0.64 -19.13 -4.17
CA ASP A 269 0.34 -20.20 -3.24
C ASP A 269 1.19 -20.10 -1.96
N ASP A 270 2.47 -19.75 -2.08
CA ASP A 270 3.34 -19.51 -0.92
C ASP A 270 2.90 -18.29 -0.12
N GLN A 271 2.50 -17.20 -0.79
CA GLN A 271 1.93 -16.02 -0.13
C GLN A 271 0.64 -16.37 0.61
N ILE A 272 -0.25 -17.16 0.00
CA ILE A 272 -1.48 -17.64 0.64
C ILE A 272 -1.14 -18.50 1.86
N ARG A 273 -0.18 -19.42 1.75
CA ARG A 273 0.23 -20.29 2.84
C ARG A 273 0.73 -19.49 4.04
N VAL A 274 1.72 -18.61 3.84
CA VAL A 274 2.30 -17.84 4.94
C VAL A 274 1.29 -16.89 5.59
N MET A 275 0.40 -16.27 4.82
CA MET A 275 -0.62 -15.40 5.39
C MET A 275 -1.73 -16.16 6.09
N SER A 276 -2.04 -17.39 5.69
CA SER A 276 -2.89 -18.30 6.45
C SER A 276 -2.28 -18.63 7.83
N ASP A 277 -0.97 -18.92 7.89
CA ASP A 277 -0.26 -19.17 9.14
C ASP A 277 -0.22 -17.91 10.04
N VAL A 278 -0.05 -16.72 9.44
CA VAL A 278 -0.16 -15.45 10.16
C VAL A 278 -1.57 -15.25 10.71
N ALA A 279 -2.62 -15.55 9.95
CA ALA A 279 -4.01 -15.47 10.41
C ALA A 279 -4.30 -16.45 11.55
N ALA A 280 -3.71 -17.64 11.52
CA ALA A 280 -3.90 -18.70 12.53
C ALA A 280 -3.11 -18.48 13.84
N ARG A 281 -2.34 -17.38 13.98
CA ARG A 281 -1.56 -17.10 15.21
C ARG A 281 -2.47 -16.84 16.40
N LYS A 282 -2.23 -17.59 17.49
CA LYS A 282 -2.95 -17.44 18.78
C LYS A 282 -2.37 -16.31 19.63
N GLY A 283 -3.14 -15.87 20.64
CA GLY A 283 -2.70 -14.94 21.67
C GLY A 283 -2.76 -13.47 21.29
N ARG A 284 -3.25 -13.13 20.09
CA ARG A 284 -3.48 -11.74 19.68
C ARG A 284 -4.82 -11.21 20.20
N SER A 285 -4.87 -9.92 20.48
CA SER A 285 -6.10 -9.19 20.81
C SER A 285 -6.83 -8.67 19.56
N PHE A 286 -6.37 -9.01 18.37
CA PHE A 286 -6.89 -8.62 17.07
C PHE A 286 -6.88 -9.78 16.08
N ALA A 287 -7.77 -9.73 15.11
CA ALA A 287 -7.86 -10.67 13.99
C ALA A 287 -7.08 -10.16 12.77
N VAL A 288 -6.59 -11.11 11.95
CA VAL A 288 -5.93 -10.81 10.66
C VAL A 288 -6.51 -11.75 9.62
N HIS A 289 -7.23 -11.20 8.65
CA HIS A 289 -7.86 -11.99 7.58
C HIS A 289 -7.63 -11.32 6.23
N PRO A 290 -6.74 -11.88 5.38
CA PRO A 290 -6.32 -11.21 4.16
C PRO A 290 -7.35 -11.21 3.04
N TYR A 291 -7.17 -10.29 2.07
CA TYR A 291 -7.66 -10.44 0.70
C TYR A 291 -6.60 -11.17 -0.13
N VAL A 292 -7.01 -12.16 -0.92
CA VAL A 292 -6.14 -12.81 -1.90
C VAL A 292 -6.09 -11.97 -3.18
N SER A 293 -4.93 -11.82 -3.80
CA SER A 293 -4.82 -11.14 -5.09
C SER A 293 -5.33 -12.01 -6.22
N PHE A 294 -5.95 -11.37 -7.23
CA PHE A 294 -6.29 -12.01 -8.50
C PHE A 294 -5.77 -11.17 -9.65
N CYS A 295 -4.99 -11.80 -10.54
CA CYS A 295 -4.47 -11.19 -11.74
C CYS A 295 -5.12 -11.86 -12.98
N PRO A 296 -5.94 -11.14 -13.79
CA PRO A 296 -6.59 -11.75 -14.95
C PRO A 296 -5.60 -12.20 -16.02
N TRP A 297 -4.42 -11.56 -16.13
CA TRP A 297 -3.35 -12.02 -17.02
C TRP A 297 -2.76 -13.34 -16.52
N ARG A 298 -2.40 -13.44 -15.23
CA ARG A 298 -1.96 -14.71 -14.64
C ARG A 298 -2.97 -15.82 -14.89
N GLN A 299 -4.27 -15.55 -14.71
CA GLN A 299 -5.32 -16.55 -14.93
C GLN A 299 -5.35 -17.11 -16.36
N ILE A 300 -4.97 -16.31 -17.37
CA ILE A 300 -4.87 -16.77 -18.75
C ILE A 300 -3.69 -17.74 -18.92
N VAL A 301 -2.57 -17.46 -18.26
CA VAL A 301 -1.31 -18.22 -18.40
C VAL A 301 -1.28 -19.40 -17.42
N GLU A 302 -1.80 -19.21 -16.22
CA GLU A 302 -1.84 -20.18 -15.11
C GLU A 302 -3.30 -20.47 -14.71
N PRO A 303 -4.03 -21.34 -15.43
CA PRO A 303 -5.48 -21.55 -15.20
C PRO A 303 -5.84 -22.01 -13.78
N LYS A 304 -4.90 -22.61 -13.03
CA LYS A 304 -5.09 -23.03 -11.64
C LYS A 304 -5.13 -21.89 -10.63
N GLN A 305 -4.78 -20.66 -11.01
CA GLN A 305 -4.83 -19.51 -10.09
C GLN A 305 -6.21 -19.37 -9.42
N PHE A 306 -7.28 -19.58 -10.16
CA PHE A 306 -8.63 -19.43 -9.61
C PHE A 306 -8.94 -20.50 -8.56
N ASP A 307 -8.40 -21.70 -8.66
CA ASP A 307 -8.54 -22.74 -7.64
C ASP A 307 -7.80 -22.35 -6.36
N SER A 308 -6.59 -21.78 -6.47
CA SER A 308 -5.85 -21.24 -5.33
C SER A 308 -6.61 -20.09 -4.63
N VAL A 309 -7.23 -19.21 -5.40
CA VAL A 309 -8.08 -18.12 -4.87
C VAL A 309 -9.28 -18.68 -4.11
N LYS A 310 -9.95 -19.69 -4.64
CA LYS A 310 -11.08 -20.35 -3.96
C LYS A 310 -10.61 -21.02 -2.66
N ASP A 311 -9.53 -21.81 -2.69
CA ASP A 311 -9.00 -22.47 -1.49
C ASP A 311 -8.62 -21.46 -0.41
N ALA A 312 -8.01 -20.31 -0.78
CA ALA A 312 -7.70 -19.25 0.17
C ALA A 312 -8.94 -18.76 0.92
N ILE A 313 -10.05 -18.52 0.20
CA ILE A 313 -11.32 -18.03 0.76
C ILE A 313 -12.04 -19.14 1.57
N GLU A 314 -12.07 -20.35 1.05
CA GLU A 314 -12.89 -21.43 1.61
C GLU A 314 -12.25 -22.07 2.86
N SER A 315 -10.91 -22.17 2.90
CA SER A 315 -10.24 -23.01 3.91
C SER A 315 -9.08 -22.33 4.66
N ARG A 316 -8.54 -21.21 4.16
CA ARG A 316 -7.31 -20.60 4.69
C ARG A 316 -7.50 -19.27 5.40
N GLY A 317 -8.74 -18.90 5.73
CA GLY A 317 -9.05 -17.72 6.54
C GLY A 317 -8.98 -16.39 5.78
N PHE A 318 -8.95 -16.40 4.45
CA PHE A 318 -9.10 -15.20 3.63
C PHE A 318 -10.55 -14.76 3.55
N ILE A 319 -10.78 -13.43 3.41
CA ILE A 319 -12.14 -12.86 3.44
C ILE A 319 -12.64 -12.39 2.09
N GLY A 320 -11.76 -12.14 1.12
CA GLY A 320 -12.13 -11.54 -0.15
C GLY A 320 -11.00 -11.52 -1.15
N VAL A 321 -11.23 -10.87 -2.27
CA VAL A 321 -10.29 -10.76 -3.40
C VAL A 321 -9.83 -9.31 -3.57
N LYS A 322 -8.53 -9.09 -3.85
CA LYS A 322 -7.98 -7.79 -4.25
C LYS A 322 -7.77 -7.74 -5.75
N LEU A 323 -8.24 -6.65 -6.37
CA LEU A 323 -8.02 -6.33 -7.78
C LEU A 323 -7.28 -4.99 -7.94
N TYR A 324 -6.37 -4.95 -8.92
CA TYR A 324 -5.55 -3.80 -9.28
C TYR A 324 -5.70 -3.41 -10.74
N PRO A 325 -6.82 -2.80 -11.18
CA PRO A 325 -7.00 -2.38 -12.58
C PRO A 325 -5.91 -1.43 -13.08
N VAL A 326 -5.36 -0.61 -12.19
CA VAL A 326 -4.26 0.32 -12.49
C VAL A 326 -2.99 -0.35 -13.00
N MET A 327 -2.84 -1.66 -12.83
CA MET A 327 -1.72 -2.40 -13.42
C MET A 327 -1.81 -2.46 -14.94
N GLY A 328 -3.00 -2.37 -15.54
CA GLY A 328 -3.14 -2.28 -16.98
C GLY A 328 -4.33 -3.04 -17.58
N PHE A 329 -5.36 -3.37 -16.82
CA PHE A 329 -6.60 -3.97 -17.35
C PHE A 329 -7.83 -3.15 -16.96
N LEU A 330 -8.87 -3.21 -17.76
CA LEU A 330 -10.17 -2.64 -17.42
C LEU A 330 -10.96 -3.64 -16.55
N PRO A 331 -11.77 -3.17 -15.58
CA PRO A 331 -12.69 -4.04 -14.84
C PRO A 331 -13.62 -4.85 -15.74
N ILE A 332 -13.97 -4.32 -16.92
CA ILE A 332 -14.77 -4.97 -17.98
C ILE A 332 -14.49 -4.29 -19.31
N GLY A 333 -14.66 -4.99 -20.42
CA GLY A 333 -14.59 -4.41 -21.78
C GLY A 333 -13.19 -4.32 -22.35
N ASN A 334 -12.24 -5.12 -21.85
CA ASN A 334 -10.88 -5.21 -22.39
C ASN A 334 -10.87 -5.56 -23.90
N ALA A 335 -11.84 -6.37 -24.35
CA ALA A 335 -11.99 -6.75 -25.75
C ALA A 335 -12.34 -5.57 -26.68
N ASN A 336 -12.89 -4.49 -26.15
CA ASN A 336 -13.30 -3.30 -26.91
C ASN A 336 -12.29 -2.14 -26.79
N ALA A 337 -11.24 -2.31 -26.00
CA ALA A 337 -10.22 -1.30 -25.79
C ALA A 337 -9.14 -1.34 -26.87
N ASP A 338 -8.43 -0.23 -27.08
CA ASP A 338 -7.31 -0.17 -28.01
C ASP A 338 -6.22 -1.19 -27.61
N PRO A 339 -5.91 -2.18 -28.45
CA PRO A 339 -4.85 -3.15 -28.18
C PRO A 339 -3.48 -2.53 -27.91
N ALA A 340 -3.16 -1.37 -28.51
CA ALA A 340 -1.89 -0.69 -28.32
C ALA A 340 -1.69 -0.20 -26.87
N ALA A 341 -2.77 -0.08 -26.10
CA ALA A 341 -2.72 0.30 -24.69
C ALA A 341 -2.37 -0.88 -23.75
N TYR A 342 -2.10 -2.07 -24.27
CA TYR A 342 -1.73 -3.25 -23.49
C TYR A 342 -0.31 -3.71 -23.81
N PRO A 343 0.39 -4.34 -22.85
CA PRO A 343 1.72 -4.89 -23.09
C PRO A 343 1.75 -5.89 -24.27
N GLU A 344 2.78 -5.80 -25.09
CA GLU A 344 2.95 -6.71 -26.24
C GLU A 344 2.99 -8.17 -25.79
N LYS A 345 3.66 -8.46 -24.68
CA LYS A 345 3.73 -9.82 -24.13
C LYS A 345 2.35 -10.38 -23.78
N LEU A 346 1.44 -9.55 -23.25
CA LEU A 346 0.07 -9.98 -23.02
C LEU A 346 -0.64 -10.29 -24.33
N ARG A 347 -0.52 -9.39 -25.32
CA ARG A 347 -1.15 -9.56 -26.65
C ARG A 347 -0.66 -10.81 -27.39
N ASN A 348 0.58 -11.22 -27.11
CA ASN A 348 1.20 -12.40 -27.70
C ASN A 348 0.93 -13.70 -26.93
N THR A 349 0.23 -13.67 -25.78
CA THR A 349 -0.10 -14.90 -25.02
C THR A 349 -1.03 -15.81 -25.80
N ARG A 350 -2.02 -15.24 -26.50
CA ARG A 350 -3.02 -15.94 -27.33
C ARG A 350 -3.79 -14.96 -28.22
N PRO A 351 -4.36 -15.41 -29.36
CA PRO A 351 -5.08 -14.51 -30.27
C PRO A 351 -6.27 -13.79 -29.67
N ASP A 352 -6.98 -14.42 -28.73
CA ASP A 352 -8.18 -13.91 -28.05
C ASP A 352 -7.87 -13.41 -26.63
N TRP A 353 -6.66 -12.87 -26.38
CA TRP A 353 -6.18 -12.46 -25.06
C TRP A 353 -7.14 -11.48 -24.36
N ALA A 354 -7.72 -10.53 -25.11
CA ALA A 354 -8.58 -9.49 -24.54
C ALA A 354 -9.93 -10.07 -24.07
N GLN A 355 -10.55 -10.94 -24.88
CA GLN A 355 -11.74 -11.70 -24.49
C GLN A 355 -11.46 -12.64 -23.33
N ALA A 356 -10.25 -13.20 -23.26
CA ALA A 356 -9.83 -14.06 -22.17
C ALA A 356 -9.67 -13.28 -20.86
N LEU A 357 -9.18 -12.01 -20.88
CA LEU A 357 -9.19 -11.14 -19.72
C LEU A 357 -10.62 -10.91 -19.21
N ASP A 358 -11.53 -10.50 -20.10
CA ASP A 358 -12.93 -10.24 -19.75
C ASP A 358 -13.62 -11.50 -19.21
N LYS A 359 -13.37 -12.66 -19.81
CA LYS A 359 -13.89 -13.94 -19.32
C LYS A 359 -13.36 -14.32 -17.95
N SER A 360 -12.07 -14.08 -17.71
CA SER A 360 -11.44 -14.34 -16.40
C SER A 360 -12.07 -13.49 -15.29
N LEU A 361 -12.28 -12.20 -15.57
CA LEU A 361 -12.92 -11.25 -14.65
C LEU A 361 -14.40 -11.59 -14.44
N ALA A 362 -15.15 -11.89 -15.51
CA ALA A 362 -16.56 -12.28 -15.41
C ALA A 362 -16.76 -13.54 -14.56
N ASN A 363 -15.91 -14.57 -14.74
CA ASN A 363 -15.94 -15.78 -13.93
C ASN A 363 -15.69 -15.47 -12.44
N LEU A 364 -14.71 -14.60 -12.15
CA LEU A 364 -14.43 -14.15 -10.79
C LEU A 364 -15.65 -13.42 -10.20
N TYR A 365 -16.22 -12.46 -10.91
CA TYR A 365 -17.35 -11.66 -10.43
C TYR A 365 -18.59 -12.53 -10.15
N GLN A 366 -18.88 -13.44 -11.07
CA GLN A 366 -19.98 -14.38 -10.91
C GLN A 366 -19.82 -15.25 -9.66
N TRP A 367 -18.64 -15.83 -9.46
CA TRP A 367 -18.36 -16.65 -8.29
C TRP A 367 -18.41 -15.81 -7.00
N CYS A 368 -17.80 -14.60 -7.00
CA CYS A 368 -17.84 -13.70 -5.86
C CYS A 368 -19.29 -13.32 -5.47
N ALA A 369 -20.14 -13.03 -6.46
CA ALA A 369 -21.55 -12.72 -6.22
C ALA A 369 -22.32 -13.93 -5.63
N GLN A 370 -22.12 -15.12 -6.18
CA GLN A 370 -22.76 -16.36 -5.71
C GLN A 370 -22.30 -16.78 -4.31
N GLU A 371 -21.01 -16.64 -4.02
CA GLU A 371 -20.41 -17.03 -2.75
C GLU A 371 -20.41 -15.92 -1.69
N GLY A 372 -20.88 -14.70 -2.04
CA GLY A 372 -20.88 -13.55 -1.16
C GLY A 372 -19.47 -13.09 -0.80
N VAL A 373 -18.48 -13.32 -1.68
CA VAL A 373 -17.08 -12.95 -1.49
C VAL A 373 -16.89 -11.48 -1.86
N PRO A 374 -16.44 -10.61 -0.94
CA PRO A 374 -16.21 -9.20 -1.25
C PRO A 374 -14.96 -9.01 -2.10
N ILE A 375 -14.98 -7.97 -2.95
CA ILE A 375 -13.83 -7.53 -3.74
C ILE A 375 -13.37 -6.17 -3.23
N LEU A 376 -12.10 -6.06 -2.89
CA LEU A 376 -11.40 -4.79 -2.68
C LEU A 376 -10.76 -4.39 -4.01
N ALA A 377 -11.31 -3.38 -4.66
CA ALA A 377 -10.81 -2.84 -5.92
C ALA A 377 -9.98 -1.58 -5.67
N HIS A 378 -8.75 -1.54 -6.20
CA HIS A 378 -8.03 -0.27 -6.23
C HIS A 378 -8.77 0.70 -7.15
N CYS A 379 -9.19 1.86 -6.63
CA CYS A 379 -9.97 2.85 -7.35
C CYS A 379 -9.35 4.25 -7.19
N SER A 380 -8.22 4.44 -7.80
CA SER A 380 -7.49 5.70 -7.95
C SER A 380 -6.46 5.53 -9.06
N ASP A 381 -5.83 6.59 -9.51
CA ASP A 381 -4.74 6.55 -10.50
C ASP A 381 -3.36 6.31 -9.89
N SER A 382 -3.28 6.24 -8.56
CA SER A 382 -2.02 6.02 -7.84
C SER A 382 -1.43 4.63 -8.06
N GLN A 383 -0.12 4.52 -7.93
CA GLN A 383 0.63 3.26 -7.98
C GLN A 383 0.57 2.55 -9.36
N ALA A 384 0.18 3.27 -10.40
CA ALA A 384 0.11 2.73 -11.76
C ALA A 384 1.49 2.74 -12.45
N PRO A 385 1.81 1.75 -13.29
CA PRO A 385 3.07 1.71 -14.05
C PRO A 385 3.15 2.81 -15.13
N SER A 386 2.02 3.39 -15.54
CA SER A 386 1.96 4.50 -16.48
C SER A 386 0.69 5.32 -16.26
N ALA A 387 0.66 6.56 -16.79
CA ALA A 387 -0.54 7.39 -16.73
C ALA A 387 -1.74 6.74 -17.44
N ALA A 388 -1.53 6.07 -18.57
CA ALA A 388 -2.59 5.36 -19.29
C ALA A 388 -3.16 4.18 -18.47
N ALA A 389 -2.29 3.46 -17.76
CA ALA A 389 -2.71 2.40 -16.85
C ALA A 389 -3.46 2.97 -15.64
N GLY A 390 -3.01 4.12 -15.10
CA GLY A 390 -3.68 4.82 -14.01
C GLY A 390 -5.15 5.11 -14.29
N LEU A 391 -5.47 5.55 -15.50
CA LEU A 391 -6.86 5.83 -15.91
C LEU A 391 -7.80 4.61 -15.81
N ARG A 392 -7.26 3.39 -15.82
CA ARG A 392 -8.04 2.14 -15.69
C ARG A 392 -8.48 1.88 -14.25
N GLY A 393 -7.86 2.55 -13.26
CA GLY A 393 -8.31 2.57 -11.88
C GLY A 393 -9.57 3.39 -11.63
N GLY A 394 -10.05 4.17 -12.62
CA GLY A 394 -11.20 5.05 -12.47
C GLY A 394 -12.52 4.32 -12.25
N PRO A 395 -13.53 5.03 -11.70
CA PRO A 395 -14.83 4.45 -11.34
C PRO A 395 -15.65 4.00 -12.55
N LYS A 396 -15.39 4.53 -13.77
CA LYS A 396 -16.17 4.22 -14.98
C LYS A 396 -16.22 2.72 -15.28
N GLY A 397 -15.09 2.03 -15.20
CA GLY A 397 -15.07 0.57 -15.42
C GLY A 397 -15.93 -0.19 -14.41
N TRP A 398 -15.98 0.27 -13.18
CA TRP A 398 -16.82 -0.33 -12.12
C TRP A 398 -18.30 0.02 -12.30
N GLN A 399 -18.62 1.22 -12.79
CA GLN A 399 -20.00 1.55 -13.20
C GLN A 399 -20.50 0.57 -14.28
N ASP A 400 -19.65 0.27 -15.25
CA ASP A 400 -19.98 -0.65 -16.34
C ASP A 400 -20.15 -2.10 -15.83
N VAL A 401 -19.34 -2.56 -14.86
CA VAL A 401 -19.53 -3.85 -14.19
C VAL A 401 -20.87 -3.92 -13.46
N VAL A 402 -21.23 -2.88 -12.72
CA VAL A 402 -22.49 -2.84 -11.96
C VAL A 402 -23.71 -2.73 -12.88
N ALA A 403 -23.60 -1.95 -13.97
CA ALA A 403 -24.66 -1.83 -14.97
C ALA A 403 -24.89 -3.15 -15.76
N ASN A 404 -23.89 -4.02 -15.81
CA ASN A 404 -24.01 -5.35 -16.39
C ASN A 404 -24.79 -6.26 -15.43
N GLY A 405 -26.09 -6.41 -15.62
CA GLY A 405 -27.00 -7.15 -14.73
C GLY A 405 -26.65 -8.62 -14.43
N GLY A 406 -25.57 -9.16 -15.03
CA GLY A 406 -25.08 -10.51 -14.77
C GLY A 406 -24.36 -10.70 -13.41
N PHE A 407 -24.08 -9.61 -12.68
CA PHE A 407 -23.30 -9.65 -11.44
C PHE A 407 -24.08 -9.13 -10.22
N SER A 408 -25.40 -9.34 -10.20
CA SER A 408 -26.24 -8.95 -9.06
C SER A 408 -25.76 -9.63 -7.78
N GLY A 409 -25.68 -8.86 -6.69
CA GLY A 409 -25.14 -9.35 -5.42
C GLY A 409 -23.62 -9.20 -5.23
N LEU A 410 -22.88 -8.75 -6.25
CA LEU A 410 -21.45 -8.47 -6.13
C LEU A 410 -21.21 -7.38 -5.08
N ARG A 411 -20.29 -7.65 -4.15
CA ARG A 411 -19.87 -6.73 -3.10
C ARG A 411 -18.53 -6.10 -3.48
N LEU A 412 -18.51 -4.76 -3.68
CA LEU A 412 -17.30 -4.03 -4.06
C LEU A 412 -16.95 -2.97 -3.03
N ASN A 413 -15.69 -2.91 -2.64
CA ASN A 413 -15.08 -1.77 -1.98
C ASN A 413 -14.22 -1.03 -2.99
N LEU A 414 -14.58 0.21 -3.32
CA LEU A 414 -13.82 1.10 -4.19
C LEU A 414 -12.78 1.82 -3.34
N GLY A 415 -11.58 1.27 -3.31
CA GLY A 415 -10.49 1.74 -2.45
C GLY A 415 -10.09 3.18 -2.77
N HIS A 416 -9.62 3.92 -1.74
CA HIS A 416 -9.19 5.33 -1.82
C HIS A 416 -10.28 6.32 -2.21
N LEU A 417 -11.56 5.94 -2.20
CA LEU A 417 -12.70 6.79 -2.56
C LEU A 417 -12.49 7.55 -3.89
N GLY A 418 -11.84 6.93 -4.87
CA GLY A 418 -11.57 7.57 -6.17
C GLY A 418 -10.34 8.49 -6.21
N GLY A 419 -9.52 8.54 -5.15
CA GLY A 419 -8.30 9.36 -5.12
C GLY A 419 -8.51 10.73 -4.46
N LEU A 420 -8.65 10.75 -3.15
CA LEU A 420 -8.96 11.96 -2.36
C LEU A 420 -7.95 13.10 -2.55
N TRP A 421 -6.68 12.79 -2.78
CA TRP A 421 -5.63 13.81 -2.94
C TRP A 421 -5.85 14.72 -4.15
N ASP A 422 -6.54 14.24 -5.18
CA ASP A 422 -6.83 15.03 -6.39
C ASP A 422 -7.75 16.22 -6.09
N LEU A 423 -8.62 16.09 -5.07
CA LEU A 423 -9.52 17.16 -4.66
C LEU A 423 -8.80 18.40 -4.12
N ALA A 424 -7.55 18.26 -3.68
CA ALA A 424 -6.71 19.38 -3.25
C ALA A 424 -5.96 20.05 -4.42
N GLN A 425 -6.08 19.54 -5.64
CA GLN A 425 -5.40 20.05 -6.82
C GLN A 425 -6.31 20.98 -7.63
N PRO A 426 -5.75 21.98 -8.36
CA PRO A 426 -6.54 22.89 -9.18
C PRO A 426 -7.32 22.22 -10.33
N SER A 427 -6.84 21.06 -10.79
CA SER A 427 -7.42 20.29 -11.90
C SER A 427 -7.70 18.85 -11.44
N HIS A 428 -8.54 18.71 -10.41
CA HIS A 428 -8.96 17.40 -9.94
C HIS A 428 -9.89 16.71 -10.94
N ASN A 429 -9.90 15.38 -10.91
CA ASN A 429 -10.89 14.58 -11.62
C ASN A 429 -12.19 14.44 -10.78
N ASP A 430 -13.27 14.00 -11.41
CA ASP A 430 -14.59 13.79 -10.79
C ASP A 430 -14.76 12.38 -10.17
N TRP A 431 -13.69 11.64 -9.98
CA TRP A 431 -13.74 10.24 -9.55
C TRP A 431 -14.31 10.09 -8.15
N THR A 432 -13.90 10.93 -7.20
CA THR A 432 -14.45 10.87 -5.84
C THR A 432 -15.96 11.15 -5.83
N GLU A 433 -16.42 12.17 -6.56
CA GLU A 433 -17.87 12.44 -6.69
C GLU A 433 -18.61 11.27 -7.32
N SER A 434 -18.05 10.70 -8.40
CA SER A 434 -18.60 9.52 -9.07
C SER A 434 -18.70 8.32 -8.13
N VAL A 435 -17.68 8.05 -7.32
CA VAL A 435 -17.69 6.97 -6.32
C VAL A 435 -18.75 7.23 -5.25
N VAL A 436 -18.85 8.47 -4.71
CA VAL A 436 -19.86 8.83 -3.71
C VAL A 436 -21.27 8.60 -4.27
N ARG A 437 -21.53 9.00 -5.50
CA ARG A 437 -22.82 8.76 -6.19
C ARG A 437 -23.10 7.27 -6.35
N MET A 438 -22.09 6.47 -6.75
CA MET A 438 -22.26 5.03 -6.94
C MET A 438 -22.61 4.31 -5.63
N ILE A 439 -21.91 4.61 -4.54
CA ILE A 439 -22.15 3.94 -3.24
C ILE A 439 -23.43 4.43 -2.57
N ALA A 440 -23.96 5.58 -2.95
CA ALA A 440 -25.23 6.09 -2.44
C ALA A 440 -26.46 5.31 -2.96
N ASP A 441 -26.31 4.60 -4.07
CA ASP A 441 -27.38 3.74 -4.60
C ASP A 441 -27.59 2.55 -3.65
N GLN A 442 -28.78 2.49 -3.06
CA GLN A 442 -29.17 1.45 -2.10
C GLN A 442 -29.51 0.11 -2.76
N GLY A 443 -29.66 0.08 -4.08
CA GLY A 443 -29.92 -1.13 -4.87
C GLY A 443 -28.66 -2.00 -5.08
N ASN A 444 -27.48 -1.54 -4.64
CA ASN A 444 -26.21 -2.23 -4.83
C ASN A 444 -25.45 -2.46 -3.50
N ASN A 445 -24.44 -3.35 -3.56
CA ASN A 445 -23.54 -3.67 -2.45
C ASN A 445 -22.17 -2.96 -2.60
N LEU A 446 -22.18 -1.71 -3.06
CA LEU A 446 -20.97 -0.90 -3.21
C LEU A 446 -20.65 -0.16 -1.92
N TYR A 447 -19.38 -0.13 -1.62
CA TYR A 447 -18.75 0.57 -0.50
C TYR A 447 -17.51 1.29 -1.00
N ALA A 448 -16.96 2.19 -0.19
CA ALA A 448 -15.64 2.77 -0.43
C ALA A 448 -14.88 2.94 0.87
N ASP A 449 -13.55 2.78 0.81
CA ASP A 449 -12.70 3.08 1.94
C ASP A 449 -11.98 4.41 1.77
N ILE A 450 -11.65 5.01 2.91
CA ILE A 450 -10.84 6.22 3.01
C ILE A 450 -9.45 5.76 3.46
N SER A 451 -8.61 5.40 2.50
CA SER A 451 -7.23 4.97 2.74
C SER A 451 -6.24 5.88 1.98
N ASP A 452 -4.98 5.92 2.42
CA ASP A 452 -3.91 6.80 1.92
C ASP A 452 -4.26 8.31 1.95
N TYR A 453 -5.10 8.73 2.88
CA TYR A 453 -5.50 10.14 3.04
C TYR A 453 -4.50 10.87 3.96
N SER A 454 -3.25 11.01 3.49
CA SER A 454 -2.13 11.46 4.32
C SER A 454 -2.24 12.92 4.80
N SER A 455 -2.92 13.81 4.07
CA SER A 455 -3.11 15.21 4.48
C SER A 455 -3.89 15.37 5.80
N ILE A 456 -4.67 14.36 6.22
CA ILE A 456 -5.35 14.34 7.52
C ILE A 456 -4.36 14.44 8.70
N MET A 457 -3.10 14.07 8.52
CA MET A 457 -2.11 14.04 9.59
C MET A 457 -1.61 15.43 10.01
N HIS A 458 -1.82 16.47 9.20
CA HIS A 458 -1.41 17.85 9.47
C HIS A 458 0.07 17.98 9.89
N ARG A 459 0.95 17.43 9.09
CA ARG A 459 2.40 17.47 9.35
C ARG A 459 2.94 18.90 9.28
N PRO A 460 3.75 19.35 10.28
CA PRO A 460 4.34 20.69 10.28
C PRO A 460 5.20 20.97 9.04
N GLY A 461 5.00 22.13 8.41
CA GLY A 461 5.77 22.55 7.25
C GLY A 461 5.34 21.96 5.90
N THR A 462 4.20 21.25 5.88
CA THR A 462 3.56 20.74 4.66
C THR A 462 2.28 21.52 4.34
N SER A 463 1.67 21.26 3.17
CA SER A 463 0.33 21.78 2.80
C SER A 463 -0.82 21.01 3.45
N ASP A 464 -0.53 20.00 4.28
CA ASP A 464 -1.52 19.05 4.79
C ASP A 464 -2.81 19.70 5.31
N ALA A 465 -2.69 20.79 6.08
CA ALA A 465 -3.88 21.45 6.65
C ALA A 465 -4.76 22.13 5.59
N SER A 466 -4.17 22.71 4.53
CA SER A 466 -4.91 23.31 3.43
C SER A 466 -5.52 22.24 2.53
N ASP A 467 -4.79 21.16 2.26
CA ASP A 467 -5.23 20.05 1.44
C ASP A 467 -6.38 19.30 2.14
N ASP A 468 -6.25 19.01 3.45
CA ASP A 468 -7.31 18.41 4.26
C ASP A 468 -8.58 19.27 4.29
N LYS A 469 -8.45 20.59 4.37
CA LYS A 469 -9.60 21.51 4.30
C LYS A 469 -10.29 21.46 2.94
N ALA A 470 -9.52 21.43 1.85
CA ALA A 470 -10.06 21.35 0.49
C ALA A 470 -10.80 20.03 0.28
N VAL A 471 -10.17 18.90 0.62
CA VAL A 471 -10.77 17.57 0.54
C VAL A 471 -12.04 17.48 1.39
N THR A 472 -11.97 17.89 2.65
CA THR A 472 -13.12 17.87 3.56
C THR A 472 -14.29 18.69 2.99
N SER A 473 -14.03 19.90 2.47
CA SER A 473 -15.08 20.75 1.89
C SER A 473 -15.75 20.08 0.69
N ALA A 474 -14.98 19.51 -0.22
CA ALA A 474 -15.51 18.83 -1.41
C ALA A 474 -16.34 17.58 -1.02
N VAL A 475 -15.78 16.70 -0.18
CA VAL A 475 -16.47 15.46 0.23
C VAL A 475 -17.74 15.75 1.02
N VAL A 476 -17.74 16.73 1.92
CA VAL A 476 -18.96 17.16 2.64
C VAL A 476 -20.02 17.66 1.67
N GLY A 477 -19.62 18.39 0.62
CA GLY A 477 -20.53 18.80 -0.47
C GLY A 477 -21.16 17.61 -1.18
N PHE A 478 -20.36 16.61 -1.57
CA PHE A 478 -20.86 15.39 -2.23
C PHE A 478 -21.77 14.56 -1.31
N LEU A 479 -21.40 14.40 -0.03
CA LEU A 479 -22.20 13.69 0.96
C LEU A 479 -23.50 14.44 1.32
N GLY A 480 -23.54 15.75 1.15
CA GLY A 480 -24.75 16.56 1.26
C GLY A 480 -25.74 16.26 0.14
N GLN A 481 -25.24 16.06 -1.08
CA GLN A 481 -26.05 15.69 -2.25
C GLN A 481 -26.46 14.20 -2.23
N HIS A 482 -25.60 13.33 -1.65
CA HIS A 482 -25.78 11.88 -1.63
C HIS A 482 -25.67 11.30 -0.21
N PRO A 483 -26.59 11.65 0.72
CA PRO A 483 -26.45 11.33 2.15
C PRO A 483 -26.42 9.83 2.45
N ALA A 484 -27.01 8.99 1.61
CA ALA A 484 -27.00 7.54 1.77
C ALA A 484 -25.59 6.94 1.68
N ALA A 485 -24.63 7.60 1.00
CA ALA A 485 -23.24 7.18 0.90
C ALA A 485 -22.54 7.12 2.27
N LYS A 486 -22.98 7.92 3.25
CA LYS A 486 -22.38 7.97 4.59
C LYS A 486 -22.31 6.61 5.29
N SER A 487 -23.31 5.76 5.08
CA SER A 487 -23.38 4.40 5.64
C SER A 487 -22.55 3.37 4.88
N LYS A 488 -21.87 3.78 3.81
CA LYS A 488 -21.05 2.94 2.93
C LYS A 488 -19.57 3.30 2.96
N LEU A 489 -19.17 4.35 3.71
CA LEU A 489 -17.78 4.73 3.88
C LEU A 489 -17.13 3.91 5.01
N MET A 490 -15.87 3.52 4.79
CA MET A 490 -15.12 2.65 5.70
C MET A 490 -13.71 3.20 5.95
N TYR A 491 -13.15 2.89 7.12
CA TYR A 491 -11.77 3.19 7.45
C TYR A 491 -10.81 2.20 6.79
N GLY A 492 -9.75 2.70 6.19
CA GLY A 492 -8.58 1.95 5.71
C GLY A 492 -7.30 2.76 5.92
N SER A 493 -6.17 2.11 6.11
CA SER A 493 -4.88 2.80 6.30
C SER A 493 -4.03 2.86 5.03
N ASP A 494 -4.17 1.91 4.13
CA ASP A 494 -3.21 1.62 3.05
C ASP A 494 -1.76 1.42 3.57
N TRP A 495 -1.62 1.06 4.87
CA TRP A 495 -0.33 0.63 5.36
C TRP A 495 0.06 -0.65 4.57
N VAL A 496 1.26 -0.87 4.08
CA VAL A 496 2.57 -0.31 4.39
C VAL A 496 2.90 0.97 3.61
N MET A 497 2.11 1.32 2.59
CA MET A 497 2.40 2.47 1.71
C MET A 497 2.41 3.79 2.47
N LEU A 498 1.48 3.98 3.40
CA LEU A 498 1.42 5.14 4.27
C LEU A 498 2.70 5.37 5.11
N SER A 499 3.50 4.31 5.35
CA SER A 499 4.72 4.41 6.17
C SER A 499 5.83 5.26 5.57
N LYS A 500 5.77 5.55 4.25
CA LYS A 500 6.67 6.51 3.59
C LYS A 500 6.53 7.91 4.17
N ASP A 501 5.35 8.25 4.67
CA ASP A 501 5.05 9.54 5.25
C ASP A 501 5.53 9.64 6.70
N LEU A 502 6.17 10.76 7.04
CA LEU A 502 6.52 11.06 8.42
C LEU A 502 5.24 11.34 9.22
N GLY A 503 5.12 10.72 10.38
CA GLY A 503 3.93 10.87 11.22
C GLY A 503 2.81 9.88 10.92
N ALA A 504 3.10 8.77 10.21
CA ALA A 504 2.12 7.72 9.94
C ALA A 504 1.40 7.20 11.20
N GLU A 505 2.05 7.30 12.37
CA GLU A 505 1.45 7.01 13.69
C GLU A 505 0.30 7.95 14.08
N LEU A 506 0.18 9.11 13.43
CA LEU A 506 -0.91 10.07 13.63
C LEU A 506 -2.12 9.78 12.74
N TYR A 507 -1.98 8.88 11.77
CA TYR A 507 -3.04 8.63 10.77
C TYR A 507 -4.32 8.13 11.44
N TYR A 508 -4.26 7.01 12.16
CA TYR A 508 -5.43 6.45 12.81
C TYR A 508 -6.09 7.41 13.83
N PRO A 509 -5.35 8.05 14.76
CA PRO A 509 -5.93 9.04 15.64
C PRO A 509 -6.65 10.18 14.89
N SER A 510 -6.05 10.68 13.81
CA SER A 510 -6.65 11.76 13.01
C SER A 510 -7.91 11.30 12.30
N MET A 511 -7.88 10.11 11.68
CA MET A 511 -9.06 9.51 11.03
C MET A 511 -10.20 9.30 12.02
N ARG A 512 -9.91 8.74 13.20
CA ARG A 512 -10.89 8.46 14.24
C ARG A 512 -11.56 9.72 14.79
N ASP A 513 -10.76 10.75 15.08
CA ASP A 513 -11.24 11.93 15.82
C ASP A 513 -11.81 13.01 14.89
N ARG A 514 -11.36 13.07 13.63
CA ARG A 514 -11.66 14.19 12.73
C ARG A 514 -12.62 13.84 11.59
N VAL A 515 -12.47 12.68 10.97
CA VAL A 515 -13.30 12.33 9.79
C VAL A 515 -14.78 12.17 10.16
N PRO A 516 -15.18 11.39 11.19
CA PRO A 516 -16.59 11.28 11.53
C PRO A 516 -17.23 12.64 11.85
N THR A 517 -16.57 13.45 12.66
CA THR A 517 -17.09 14.78 13.03
C THR A 517 -17.11 15.73 11.84
N GLY A 518 -16.00 15.79 11.08
CA GLY A 518 -15.85 16.72 9.95
C GLY A 518 -16.74 16.40 8.75
N TRP A 519 -17.03 15.13 8.51
CA TRP A 519 -17.83 14.67 7.37
C TRP A 519 -19.26 14.29 7.75
N GLY A 520 -19.64 14.39 9.04
CA GLY A 520 -20.95 14.04 9.56
C GLY A 520 -21.27 12.54 9.40
N LEU A 521 -20.28 11.68 9.71
CA LEU A 521 -20.42 10.23 9.68
C LEU A 521 -20.75 9.70 11.09
N ASP A 522 -21.43 8.54 11.13
CA ASP A 522 -21.51 7.73 12.34
C ASP A 522 -20.14 7.09 12.62
N ALA A 523 -19.50 7.42 13.75
CA ALA A 523 -18.15 6.98 14.06
C ALA A 523 -18.04 5.44 14.20
N PRO A 524 -18.91 4.74 14.96
CA PRO A 524 -18.91 3.28 15.00
C PRO A 524 -19.12 2.63 13.63
N GLY A 525 -20.03 3.17 12.83
CA GLY A 525 -20.27 2.69 11.47
C GLY A 525 -19.03 2.84 10.59
N PHE A 526 -18.45 4.03 10.53
CA PHE A 526 -17.27 4.33 9.73
C PHE A 526 -16.03 3.51 10.13
N LEU A 527 -15.77 3.41 11.44
CA LEU A 527 -14.56 2.75 11.94
C LEU A 527 -14.64 1.22 11.89
N GLY A 528 -15.84 0.61 11.90
CA GLY A 528 -15.92 -0.84 11.90
C GLY A 528 -17.24 -1.44 11.41
N GLY A 529 -18.39 -0.87 11.78
CA GLY A 529 -19.71 -1.44 11.46
C GLY A 529 -19.96 -1.59 9.96
N ASN A 530 -19.63 -0.56 9.14
CA ASN A 530 -19.79 -0.62 7.69
C ASN A 530 -18.89 -1.70 7.08
N ALA A 531 -17.63 -1.79 7.53
CA ALA A 531 -16.69 -2.82 7.08
C ALA A 531 -17.16 -4.23 7.48
N ALA A 532 -17.66 -4.42 8.70
CA ALA A 532 -18.18 -5.70 9.15
C ALA A 532 -19.39 -6.16 8.31
N ARG A 533 -20.30 -5.23 7.96
CA ARG A 533 -21.42 -5.52 7.02
C ARG A 533 -20.91 -5.82 5.62
N PHE A 534 -19.96 -5.04 5.11
CA PHE A 534 -19.37 -5.22 3.79
C PHE A 534 -18.76 -6.61 3.62
N ILE A 535 -17.89 -7.05 4.54
CA ILE A 535 -17.26 -8.37 4.44
C ILE A 535 -18.16 -9.52 4.88
N GLY A 536 -19.35 -9.25 5.40
CA GLY A 536 -20.26 -10.28 5.94
C GLY A 536 -19.74 -10.89 7.25
N LEU A 537 -19.09 -10.08 8.09
CA LEU A 537 -18.62 -10.49 9.41
C LEU A 537 -19.72 -10.33 10.47
N ALA A 538 -20.48 -9.23 10.43
CA ALA A 538 -21.55 -8.96 11.38
C ALA A 538 -22.70 -9.97 11.25
N LYS A 539 -23.18 -10.47 12.39
CA LYS A 539 -24.47 -11.16 12.47
C LYS A 539 -25.56 -10.11 12.70
N ILE A 540 -26.48 -10.00 11.76
CA ILE A 540 -27.59 -9.05 11.82
C ILE A 540 -28.84 -9.79 12.25
N LYS A 541 -29.51 -9.31 13.31
CA LYS A 541 -30.72 -9.94 13.82
C LYS A 541 -31.77 -10.11 12.74
N GLY A 542 -32.30 -11.32 12.59
CA GLY A 542 -33.33 -11.64 11.60
C GLY A 542 -32.80 -11.88 10.18
N GLN A 543 -31.50 -11.81 9.96
CA GLN A 543 -30.90 -12.15 8.66
C GLN A 543 -30.09 -13.46 8.72
N PRO A 544 -29.99 -14.20 7.61
CA PRO A 544 -29.10 -15.35 7.51
C PRO A 544 -27.64 -14.96 7.79
N VAL A 545 -26.91 -15.82 8.48
CA VAL A 545 -25.46 -15.61 8.71
C VAL A 545 -24.73 -15.69 7.38
N ALA A 546 -23.92 -14.67 7.07
CA ALA A 546 -23.19 -14.61 5.82
C ALA A 546 -22.13 -15.72 5.71
N LYS A 547 -21.90 -16.22 4.48
CA LYS A 547 -20.92 -17.29 4.21
C LYS A 547 -19.53 -16.96 4.73
N THR A 548 -19.07 -15.69 4.63
CA THR A 548 -17.77 -15.24 5.17
C THR A 548 -17.68 -15.51 6.68
N ARG A 549 -18.73 -15.17 7.44
CA ARG A 549 -18.75 -15.43 8.89
C ARG A 549 -18.65 -16.92 9.19
N LEU A 550 -19.38 -17.75 8.47
CA LEU A 550 -19.36 -19.22 8.66
C LEU A 550 -17.97 -19.79 8.35
N ARG A 551 -17.32 -19.36 7.27
CA ARG A 551 -15.96 -19.77 6.90
C ARG A 551 -14.95 -19.38 7.98
N LEU A 552 -15.04 -18.15 8.50
CA LEU A 552 -14.15 -17.69 9.57
C LEU A 552 -14.41 -18.44 10.89
N GLU A 553 -15.65 -18.72 11.25
CA GLU A 553 -15.96 -19.52 12.44
C GLU A 553 -15.35 -20.93 12.33
N ALA A 554 -15.45 -21.57 11.17
CA ALA A 554 -14.83 -22.87 10.90
C ALA A 554 -13.28 -22.79 10.96
N PHE A 555 -12.68 -21.74 10.41
CA PHE A 555 -11.24 -21.49 10.50
C PHE A 555 -10.80 -21.32 11.96
N TYR A 556 -11.57 -20.57 12.77
CA TYR A 556 -11.30 -20.36 14.20
C TYR A 556 -11.39 -21.65 14.98
N ASP A 557 -12.39 -22.51 14.71
CA ASP A 557 -12.51 -23.83 15.33
C ASP A 557 -11.31 -24.71 15.00
N LYS A 558 -10.95 -24.79 13.71
CA LYS A 558 -9.81 -25.58 13.24
C LYS A 558 -8.50 -25.18 13.94
N HIS A 559 -8.29 -23.89 14.16
CA HIS A 559 -7.05 -23.36 14.72
C HIS A 559 -7.13 -23.04 16.21
N GLY A 560 -8.29 -23.19 16.87
CA GLY A 560 -8.50 -22.90 18.29
C GLY A 560 -8.29 -21.43 18.61
N LEU A 561 -8.85 -20.53 17.78
CA LEU A 561 -8.78 -19.08 17.94
C LEU A 561 -9.97 -18.54 18.75
N ASP A 562 -9.85 -17.33 19.25
CA ASP A 562 -10.89 -16.68 20.07
C ASP A 562 -12.01 -16.09 19.21
N LYS A 563 -13.13 -16.78 19.08
CA LYS A 563 -14.30 -16.34 18.30
C LYS A 563 -14.93 -15.03 18.79
N ARG A 564 -14.65 -14.58 20.02
CA ARG A 564 -15.16 -13.29 20.51
C ARG A 564 -14.68 -12.12 19.62
N LEU A 565 -13.50 -12.25 18.98
CA LEU A 565 -13.02 -11.26 18.02
C LEU A 565 -13.92 -11.10 16.79
N LEU A 566 -14.62 -12.18 16.38
CA LEU A 566 -15.54 -12.11 15.23
C LEU A 566 -16.89 -11.49 15.60
N GLY A 567 -17.27 -11.52 16.89
CA GLY A 567 -18.56 -11.02 17.38
C GLY A 567 -18.59 -9.56 17.81
N LEU A 568 -17.50 -8.82 17.65
CA LEU A 568 -17.41 -7.44 18.12
C LEU A 568 -18.35 -6.46 17.37
N TRP A 569 -18.88 -6.87 16.21
CA TRP A 569 -19.76 -6.07 15.34
C TRP A 569 -21.11 -6.75 15.09
N ASP A 570 -21.50 -7.73 15.91
CA ASP A 570 -22.83 -8.36 15.83
C ASP A 570 -23.92 -7.36 16.25
N GLU A 571 -25.05 -7.28 15.47
CA GLU A 571 -26.15 -6.30 15.62
C GLU A 571 -27.45 -6.95 16.07
#